data_6b2c1e9d3c86d1dc040f9da8b6eacfe7
#
_entry.id   6b2c1e9d3c86d1dc040f9da8b6eacfe7
#
_cell.length_a   1.000
_cell.length_b   1.000
_cell.length_c   1.000
_cell.angle_alpha   90.00
_cell.angle_beta   90.00
_cell.angle_gamma   90.00
#
_symmetry.space_group_name_H-M   'P 1'
#
loop_
_entity.id
_entity.type
_entity.pdbx_description
1 polymer ?
#
loop_
_entity_poly.entity_id
_entity_poly.type
_entity_poly.pdbx_seq_one_letter_code
_entity_poly.pdbx_strand_id
1 'polypeptide(L)'
;MAHDPVHDEDVAEVSHLTAEAASALIRGDVRRYLTFIGHADDYTLLQPFGGEPRRGFDSSDEALEATARFFHGGDAHVEVIESYASGDLVVLVVIERQHGEVGDLPDQDWSLRVTLVFRREEGGWRLAHRHATPLVHPITLEQAAALARGS
;
A
#
# COMPACT_ATOMS: atom_id res chain seq x y z
N MET A 1 16.35 -16.84 4.62
CA MET A 1 16.36 -16.08 5.87
C MET A 1 15.55 -16.80 6.92
N ALA A 2 16.08 -16.86 8.14
CA ALA A 2 15.34 -17.47 9.23
C ALA A 2 14.33 -16.47 9.79
N HIS A 3 13.06 -16.86 9.86
CA HIS A 3 12.02 -16.09 10.52
C HIS A 3 12.03 -16.38 12.01
N ASP A 4 11.75 -15.36 12.80
CA ASP A 4 11.57 -15.53 14.23
C ASP A 4 10.17 -16.12 14.46
N PRO A 5 10.06 -17.36 15.00
CA PRO A 5 8.75 -17.98 15.21
C PRO A 5 7.81 -17.16 16.10
N VAL A 6 8.36 -16.33 16.99
CA VAL A 6 7.55 -15.46 17.85
C VAL A 6 6.75 -14.43 17.02
N HIS A 7 7.25 -14.08 15.85
CA HIS A 7 6.62 -13.08 14.99
C HIS A 7 5.86 -13.65 13.79
N ASP A 8 5.88 -14.98 13.58
CA ASP A 8 5.27 -15.57 12.40
C ASP A 8 3.77 -15.29 12.29
N GLU A 9 3.06 -15.35 13.43
CA GLU A 9 1.62 -15.05 13.46
C GLU A 9 1.35 -13.58 13.13
N ASP A 10 2.21 -12.67 13.61
CA ASP A 10 2.07 -11.25 13.35
C ASP A 10 2.27 -10.95 11.86
N VAL A 11 3.30 -11.56 11.27
CA VAL A 11 3.55 -11.41 9.83
C VAL A 11 2.37 -11.95 9.02
N ALA A 12 1.85 -13.11 9.40
CA ALA A 12 0.70 -13.69 8.71
C ALA A 12 -0.53 -12.78 8.82
N GLU A 13 -0.76 -12.20 9.98
CA GLU A 13 -1.89 -11.30 10.19
C GLU A 13 -1.79 -10.06 9.33
N VAL A 14 -0.66 -9.34 9.38
CA VAL A 14 -0.54 -8.10 8.60
C VAL A 14 -0.47 -8.38 7.10
N SER A 15 0.06 -9.54 6.69
CA SER A 15 0.05 -9.96 5.29
C SER A 15 -1.38 -10.18 4.79
N HIS A 16 -2.21 -10.82 5.60
CA HIS A 16 -3.62 -11.02 5.28
C HIS A 16 -4.37 -9.69 5.17
N LEU A 17 -4.18 -8.81 6.15
CA LEU A 17 -4.80 -7.48 6.14
C LEU A 17 -4.39 -6.70 4.90
N THR A 18 -3.13 -6.77 4.52
CA THR A 18 -2.61 -6.08 3.34
C THR A 18 -3.28 -6.60 2.06
N ALA A 19 -3.40 -7.93 1.92
CA ALA A 19 -4.00 -8.53 0.74
C ALA A 19 -5.48 -8.15 0.59
N GLU A 20 -6.23 -8.23 1.68
CA GLU A 20 -7.64 -7.87 1.68
C GLU A 20 -7.85 -6.39 1.40
N ALA A 21 -6.99 -5.55 1.98
CA ALA A 21 -7.05 -4.10 1.78
C ALA A 21 -6.78 -3.73 0.33
N ALA A 22 -5.77 -4.33 -0.28
CA ALA A 22 -5.43 -4.06 -1.68
C ALA A 22 -6.58 -4.41 -2.62
N SER A 23 -7.21 -5.56 -2.39
CA SER A 23 -8.38 -5.99 -3.18
C SER A 23 -9.55 -5.02 -3.03
N ALA A 24 -9.82 -4.56 -1.81
CA ALA A 24 -10.91 -3.63 -1.56
C ALA A 24 -10.63 -2.28 -2.24
N LEU A 25 -9.41 -1.78 -2.12
CA LEU A 25 -9.07 -0.45 -2.60
C LEU A 25 -9.15 -0.34 -4.13
N ILE A 26 -8.60 -1.32 -4.86
CA ILE A 26 -8.60 -1.26 -6.33
C ILE A 26 -10.04 -1.33 -6.87
N ARG A 27 -10.96 -1.88 -6.11
CA ARG A 27 -12.39 -1.96 -6.45
C ARG A 27 -13.15 -0.69 -6.07
N GLY A 28 -12.49 0.26 -5.42
CA GLY A 28 -13.12 1.49 -4.96
C GLY A 28 -13.90 1.33 -3.65
N ASP A 29 -13.80 0.18 -3.00
CA ASP A 29 -14.50 -0.08 -1.74
C ASP A 29 -13.64 0.39 -0.56
N VAL A 30 -13.56 1.70 -0.40
CA VAL A 30 -12.68 2.32 0.58
C VAL A 30 -13.14 2.02 2.01
N ARG A 31 -14.45 1.86 2.24
CA ARG A 31 -14.95 1.56 3.59
C ARG A 31 -14.55 0.14 4.00
N ARG A 32 -14.59 -0.80 3.05
CA ARG A 32 -14.10 -2.15 3.30
C ARG A 32 -12.58 -2.14 3.54
N TYR A 33 -11.83 -1.35 2.77
CA TYR A 33 -10.40 -1.15 3.00
C TYR A 33 -10.14 -0.75 4.46
N LEU A 34 -10.93 0.17 4.99
CA LEU A 34 -10.75 0.67 6.37
C LEU A 34 -11.12 -0.37 7.44
N THR A 35 -11.86 -1.42 7.08
CA THR A 35 -12.09 -2.51 8.03
C THR A 35 -10.84 -3.36 8.24
N PHE A 36 -9.92 -3.35 7.29
CA PHE A 36 -8.68 -4.11 7.37
C PHE A 36 -7.49 -3.28 7.83
N ILE A 37 -7.45 -2.00 7.46
CA ILE A 37 -6.30 -1.15 7.74
C ILE A 37 -6.72 0.03 8.61
N GLY A 38 -6.16 0.08 9.84
CA GLY A 38 -6.14 1.28 10.64
C GLY A 38 -4.81 1.99 10.43
N HIS A 39 -4.84 3.31 10.45
CA HIS A 39 -3.64 4.12 10.24
C HIS A 39 -3.16 4.70 11.57
N ALA A 40 -1.85 4.71 11.78
CA ALA A 40 -1.26 5.36 12.95
C ALA A 40 -1.47 6.87 12.86
N ASP A 41 -1.48 7.56 13.99
CA ASP A 41 -1.64 9.01 14.02
C ASP A 41 -0.51 9.72 13.27
N ASP A 42 0.67 9.13 13.27
CA ASP A 42 1.83 9.68 12.57
C ASP A 42 2.07 9.01 11.21
N TYR A 43 1.03 8.45 10.62
CA TYR A 43 1.09 7.79 9.31
C TYR A 43 1.71 8.69 8.25
N THR A 44 2.59 8.11 7.43
CA THR A 44 3.16 8.80 6.28
C THR A 44 2.95 7.96 5.01
N LEU A 45 2.71 8.66 3.91
CA LEU A 45 2.49 8.02 2.60
C LEU A 45 3.36 8.71 1.56
N LEU A 46 4.17 7.91 0.88
CA LEU A 46 4.83 8.30 -0.37
C LEU A 46 4.06 7.62 -1.49
N GLN A 47 3.20 8.39 -2.16
CA GLN A 47 2.26 7.82 -3.13
C GLN A 47 2.94 7.53 -4.47
N PRO A 48 2.38 6.60 -5.27
CA PRO A 48 3.05 6.15 -6.49
C PRO A 48 3.14 7.20 -7.60
N PHE A 49 2.39 8.29 -7.47
CA PHE A 49 2.40 9.36 -8.46
C PHE A 49 3.42 10.45 -8.14
N GLY A 50 4.19 10.28 -7.05
CA GLY A 50 5.15 11.29 -6.62
C GLY A 50 4.51 12.45 -5.87
N GLY A 51 5.24 13.55 -5.79
CA GLY A 51 4.79 14.75 -5.11
C GLY A 51 5.16 14.78 -3.64
N GLU A 52 4.52 15.67 -2.88
CA GLU A 52 4.82 15.84 -1.47
C GLU A 52 4.40 14.63 -0.64
N PRO A 53 5.20 14.24 0.36
CA PRO A 53 4.78 13.21 1.30
C PRO A 53 3.48 13.61 2.00
N ARG A 54 2.57 12.67 2.14
CA ARG A 54 1.35 12.89 2.91
C ARG A 54 1.56 12.47 4.34
N ARG A 55 1.03 13.25 5.29
CA ARG A 55 1.12 12.97 6.71
C ARG A 55 -0.27 12.84 7.27
N GLY A 56 -0.51 11.72 7.98
CA GLY A 56 -1.84 11.37 8.49
C GLY A 56 -2.73 10.81 7.40
N PHE A 57 -3.80 10.18 7.80
CA PHE A 57 -4.81 9.63 6.88
C PHE A 57 -6.09 10.44 7.04
N ASP A 58 -6.55 11.00 5.94
CA ASP A 58 -7.80 11.76 5.92
C ASP A 58 -8.97 10.79 5.72
N SER A 59 -9.75 10.57 6.78
CA SER A 59 -10.91 9.68 6.77
C SER A 59 -12.24 10.45 6.69
N SER A 60 -12.21 11.72 6.28
CA SER A 60 -13.41 12.48 6.05
C SER A 60 -14.26 11.84 4.96
N ASP A 61 -15.57 12.01 5.02
CA ASP A 61 -16.48 11.47 4.00
C ASP A 61 -16.09 11.97 2.61
N GLU A 62 -15.70 13.24 2.50
CA GLU A 62 -15.28 13.84 1.24
C GLU A 62 -14.05 13.13 0.66
N ALA A 63 -13.04 12.88 1.49
CA ALA A 63 -11.82 12.20 1.05
C ALA A 63 -12.10 10.75 0.65
N LEU A 64 -12.94 10.05 1.43
CA LEU A 64 -13.29 8.66 1.12
C LEU A 64 -14.09 8.56 -0.17
N GLU A 65 -15.02 9.48 -0.41
CA GLU A 65 -15.78 9.50 -1.65
C GLU A 65 -14.89 9.80 -2.86
N ALA A 66 -13.92 10.70 -2.72
CA ALA A 66 -12.96 11.00 -3.77
C ALA A 66 -12.14 9.77 -4.15
N THR A 67 -11.67 9.03 -3.14
CA THR A 67 -10.93 7.78 -3.36
C THR A 67 -11.80 6.73 -4.04
N ALA A 68 -13.05 6.59 -3.60
CA ALA A 68 -13.98 5.63 -4.19
C ALA A 68 -14.27 5.94 -5.66
N ARG A 69 -14.30 7.22 -6.03
CA ARG A 69 -14.50 7.62 -7.43
C ARG A 69 -13.25 7.44 -8.28
N PHE A 70 -12.08 7.45 -7.66
CA PHE A 70 -10.80 7.33 -8.38
C PHE A 70 -10.55 5.89 -8.85
N PHE A 71 -10.96 4.89 -8.06
CA PHE A 71 -10.78 3.48 -8.38
C PHE A 71 -12.11 2.89 -8.83
N HIS A 72 -12.18 2.48 -10.09
CA HIS A 72 -13.46 2.06 -10.71
C HIS A 72 -13.63 0.54 -10.80
N GLY A 73 -12.62 -0.22 -10.41
CA GLY A 73 -12.71 -1.68 -10.44
C GLY A 73 -11.39 -2.30 -10.82
N GLY A 74 -11.29 -3.60 -10.56
CA GLY A 74 -10.10 -4.36 -10.85
C GLY A 74 -9.90 -5.48 -9.86
N ASP A 75 -8.75 -6.11 -9.95
CA ASP A 75 -8.35 -7.17 -9.03
C ASP A 75 -6.92 -6.94 -8.57
N ALA A 76 -6.64 -7.38 -7.35
CA ALA A 76 -5.31 -7.27 -6.75
C ALA A 76 -4.91 -8.59 -6.10
N HIS A 77 -3.63 -8.91 -6.22
CA HIS A 77 -3.00 -10.04 -5.56
C HIS A 77 -1.68 -9.53 -4.98
N VAL A 78 -1.46 -9.77 -3.70
CA VAL A 78 -0.25 -9.29 -3.02
C VAL A 78 0.78 -10.41 -2.94
N GLU A 79 1.94 -10.16 -3.53
CA GLU A 79 3.09 -11.06 -3.48
C GLU A 79 4.05 -10.54 -2.41
N VAL A 80 4.18 -11.27 -1.30
CA VAL A 80 5.11 -10.89 -0.23
C VAL A 80 6.51 -11.35 -0.61
N ILE A 81 7.40 -10.39 -0.84
CA ILE A 81 8.79 -10.67 -1.20
C ILE A 81 9.59 -10.99 0.06
N GLU A 82 9.41 -10.19 1.11
CA GLU A 82 10.12 -10.38 2.37
C GLU A 82 9.37 -9.71 3.50
N SER A 83 9.63 -10.15 4.71
CA SER A 83 9.10 -9.53 5.91
C SER A 83 10.22 -9.38 6.94
N TYR A 84 10.13 -8.34 7.74
CA TYR A 84 11.05 -8.08 8.85
C TYR A 84 10.20 -7.76 10.06
N ALA A 85 10.46 -8.44 11.17
CA ALA A 85 9.68 -8.24 12.40
C ALA A 85 10.63 -8.09 13.58
N SER A 86 10.35 -7.11 14.42
CA SER A 86 11.12 -6.86 15.64
C SER A 86 10.25 -6.08 16.63
N GLY A 87 10.06 -6.65 17.83
CA GLY A 87 9.22 -6.00 18.85
C GLY A 87 7.82 -5.72 18.32
N ASP A 88 7.43 -4.47 18.33
CA ASP A 88 6.10 -4.03 17.90
C ASP A 88 6.04 -3.56 16.44
N LEU A 89 7.07 -3.90 15.65
CA LEU A 89 7.10 -3.51 14.24
C LEU A 89 7.14 -4.73 13.32
N VAL A 90 6.38 -4.64 12.23
CA VAL A 90 6.50 -5.55 11.09
C VAL A 90 6.65 -4.70 9.84
N VAL A 91 7.68 -5.02 9.05
CA VAL A 91 7.88 -4.40 7.73
C VAL A 91 7.60 -5.46 6.68
N LEU A 92 6.73 -5.13 5.73
CA LEU A 92 6.47 -5.98 4.57
C LEU A 92 7.05 -5.33 3.32
N VAL A 93 7.77 -6.12 2.54
CA VAL A 93 8.22 -5.74 1.20
C VAL A 93 7.38 -6.57 0.24
N VAL A 94 6.53 -5.92 -0.55
CA VAL A 94 5.56 -6.63 -1.39
C VAL A 94 5.52 -6.06 -2.80
N ILE A 95 4.96 -6.87 -3.71
CA ILE A 95 4.48 -6.36 -4.98
C ILE A 95 2.97 -6.54 -4.96
N GLU A 96 2.25 -5.43 -5.14
CA GLU A 96 0.81 -5.47 -5.33
C GLU A 96 0.57 -5.69 -6.82
N ARG A 97 0.30 -6.94 -7.20
CA ARG A 97 -0.02 -7.31 -8.57
C ARG A 97 -1.48 -6.98 -8.80
N GLN A 98 -1.73 -5.94 -9.59
CA GLN A 98 -3.11 -5.51 -9.76
C GLN A 98 -3.33 -4.91 -11.14
N HIS A 99 -4.59 -4.95 -11.55
CA HIS A 99 -5.07 -4.26 -12.73
C HIS A 99 -6.39 -3.60 -12.40
N GLY A 100 -6.74 -2.58 -13.11
CA GLY A 100 -8.00 -1.90 -12.87
C GLY A 100 -8.15 -0.63 -13.66
N GLU A 101 -9.33 -0.05 -13.52
CA GLU A 101 -9.65 1.24 -14.08
C GLU A 101 -9.41 2.29 -12.99
N VAL A 102 -8.46 3.19 -13.24
CA VAL A 102 -8.08 4.23 -12.28
C VAL A 102 -8.20 5.57 -12.97
N GLY A 103 -8.88 6.51 -12.32
CA GLY A 103 -9.15 7.82 -12.93
C GLY A 103 -9.94 7.66 -14.22
N ASP A 104 -9.48 8.31 -15.28
CA ASP A 104 -10.11 8.25 -16.59
C ASP A 104 -9.48 7.22 -17.52
N LEU A 105 -8.56 6.40 -16.99
CA LEU A 105 -7.83 5.44 -17.81
C LEU A 105 -8.57 4.12 -17.90
N PRO A 106 -8.46 3.43 -19.04
CA PRO A 106 -9.06 2.10 -19.16
C PRO A 106 -8.32 1.08 -18.29
N ASP A 107 -8.93 -0.11 -18.15
CA ASP A 107 -8.32 -1.19 -17.40
C ASP A 107 -6.91 -1.47 -17.89
N GLN A 108 -5.96 -1.48 -16.98
CA GLN A 108 -4.56 -1.74 -17.28
C GLN A 108 -3.83 -2.24 -16.03
N ASP A 109 -2.59 -2.64 -16.22
CA ASP A 109 -1.73 -3.07 -15.12
C ASP A 109 -1.35 -1.86 -14.26
N TRP A 110 -1.66 -1.93 -12.97
CA TRP A 110 -1.29 -0.94 -11.97
C TRP A 110 -0.44 -1.57 -10.87
N SER A 111 0.34 -2.57 -11.22
CA SER A 111 1.19 -3.24 -10.22
C SER A 111 2.19 -2.27 -9.62
N LEU A 112 2.41 -2.40 -8.31
CA LEU A 112 3.21 -1.48 -7.53
C LEU A 112 4.23 -2.25 -6.69
N ARG A 113 5.43 -1.68 -6.55
CA ARG A 113 6.38 -2.10 -5.54
C ARG A 113 6.08 -1.32 -4.27
N VAL A 114 5.88 -2.01 -3.15
CA VAL A 114 5.38 -1.37 -1.94
C VAL A 114 6.19 -1.83 -0.73
N THR A 115 6.52 -0.87 0.12
CA THR A 115 7.02 -1.15 1.47
C THR A 115 6.01 -0.63 2.46
N LEU A 116 5.65 -1.48 3.42
CA LEU A 116 4.66 -1.18 4.45
C LEU A 116 5.30 -1.37 5.81
N VAL A 117 5.09 -0.40 6.70
CA VAL A 117 5.53 -0.51 8.09
C VAL A 117 4.29 -0.54 8.97
N PHE A 118 4.10 -1.65 9.66
CA PHE A 118 3.03 -1.82 10.64
C PHE A 118 3.61 -1.71 12.05
N ARG A 119 2.87 -1.04 12.92
CA ARG A 119 3.22 -0.91 14.32
C ARG A 119 2.09 -1.46 15.18
N ARG A 120 2.44 -2.27 16.18
CA ARG A 120 1.44 -2.73 17.15
C ARG A 120 1.13 -1.58 18.09
N GLU A 121 -0.14 -1.22 18.15
CA GLU A 121 -0.64 -0.20 19.06
C GLU A 121 -1.81 -0.77 19.83
N GLU A 122 -2.34 -0.02 20.76
CA GLU A 122 -3.52 -0.43 21.48
C GLU A 122 -4.66 -0.65 20.49
N GLY A 123 -5.25 -1.83 20.51
CA GLY A 123 -6.32 -2.20 19.59
C GLY A 123 -5.87 -2.92 18.32
N GLY A 124 -4.57 -3.16 18.14
CA GLY A 124 -4.07 -4.00 17.05
C GLY A 124 -3.00 -3.33 16.20
N TRP A 125 -2.79 -3.88 15.02
CA TRP A 125 -1.78 -3.37 14.10
C TRP A 125 -2.28 -2.12 13.39
N ARG A 126 -1.42 -1.10 13.31
CA ARG A 126 -1.70 0.14 12.58
C ARG A 126 -0.63 0.34 11.51
N LEU A 127 -1.05 0.80 10.35
CA LEU A 127 -0.11 1.13 9.27
C LEU A 127 0.53 2.47 9.60
N ALA A 128 1.84 2.48 9.77
CA ALA A 128 2.61 3.68 10.09
C ALA A 128 3.22 4.31 8.85
N HIS A 129 3.54 3.50 7.84
CA HIS A 129 4.14 4.03 6.61
C HIS A 129 3.82 3.14 5.42
N ARG A 130 3.60 3.79 4.28
CA ARG A 130 3.47 3.13 2.98
C ARG A 130 4.28 3.91 1.96
N HIS A 131 5.13 3.22 1.22
CA HIS A 131 5.82 3.77 0.06
C HIS A 131 5.53 2.86 -1.13
N ALA A 132 4.96 3.42 -2.19
CA ALA A 132 4.58 2.67 -3.38
C ALA A 132 5.13 3.33 -4.64
N THR A 133 5.61 2.53 -5.57
CA THR A 133 6.04 3.00 -6.88
C THR A 133 5.57 2.04 -7.97
N PRO A 134 5.28 2.53 -9.19
CA PRO A 134 4.87 1.67 -10.28
C PRO A 134 6.04 1.04 -11.05
N LEU A 135 7.24 1.06 -10.49
CA LEU A 135 8.48 0.61 -11.16
C LEU A 135 8.71 -0.88 -11.02
N VAL A 136 7.69 -1.70 -11.23
CA VAL A 136 7.79 -3.16 -11.21
C VAL A 136 8.61 -3.65 -12.39
N HIS A 137 8.44 -3.02 -13.55
CA HIS A 137 9.27 -3.29 -14.72
C HIS A 137 10.39 -2.26 -14.79
N PRO A 138 11.60 -2.66 -15.22
CA PRO A 138 12.72 -1.71 -15.25
C PRO A 138 12.50 -0.61 -16.27
N ILE A 139 13.03 0.56 -15.96
CA ILE A 139 13.08 1.70 -16.88
C ILE A 139 14.53 2.01 -17.24
N THR A 140 14.74 2.80 -18.27
CA THR A 140 16.08 3.20 -18.68
C THR A 140 16.62 4.27 -17.72
N LEU A 141 17.95 4.45 -17.76
CA LEU A 141 18.57 5.52 -16.98
C LEU A 141 18.03 6.89 -17.39
N GLU A 142 17.83 7.09 -18.68
CA GLU A 142 17.28 8.35 -19.20
C GLU A 142 15.86 8.61 -18.67
N GLN A 143 15.01 7.56 -18.62
CA GLN A 143 13.67 7.68 -18.05
C GLN A 143 13.74 8.01 -16.56
N ALA A 144 14.63 7.35 -15.81
CA ALA A 144 14.81 7.62 -14.39
C ALA A 144 15.29 9.07 -14.17
N ALA A 145 16.22 9.54 -14.99
CA ALA A 145 16.72 10.90 -14.92
C ALA A 145 15.63 11.92 -15.19
N ALA A 146 14.76 11.65 -16.17
CA ALA A 146 13.63 12.52 -16.47
C ALA A 146 12.65 12.60 -15.31
N LEU A 147 12.32 11.46 -14.71
CA LEU A 147 11.46 11.43 -13.54
C LEU A 147 12.08 12.22 -12.38
N ALA A 148 13.37 12.04 -12.14
CA ALA A 148 14.07 12.73 -11.04
C ALA A 148 14.06 14.25 -11.22
N ARG A 149 14.13 14.72 -12.46
CA ARG A 149 14.08 16.15 -12.78
C ARG A 149 12.67 16.73 -12.78
N GLY A 150 11.65 15.88 -12.77
CA GLY A 150 10.26 16.32 -12.90
C GLY A 150 9.88 16.69 -14.32
N SER A 151 10.51 16.09 -15.30
CA SER A 151 10.22 16.40 -16.71
C SER A 151 9.65 15.21 -17.47
#